data_513d3936d5bb7a6debd571305aef3e8b
#
_entry.id   513d3936d5bb7a6debd571305aef3e8b
#
_cell.length_a   1.000
_cell.length_b   1.000
_cell.length_c   1.000
_cell.angle_alpha   90.00
_cell.angle_beta   90.00
_cell.angle_gamma   90.00
#
_symmetry.space_group_name_H-M   'P 1'
#
loop_
_entity.id
_entity.type
_entity.pdbx_description
1 polymer ?
#
loop_
_entity_poly.entity_id
_entity_poly.type
_entity_poly.pdbx_seq_one_letter_code
_entity_poly.pdbx_strand_id
1 'polypeptide(L)'
;MHYFDTIIEHYGWQGTALAASIMILFFVQLYYHIVLYGRIVRFRNSRRKKILEAEPAVSIIVPLFSEDYDYLDERLPALFAQEYSAPFEVVVVYVGADGDFYEELTRQRLNYPNLTVTKIEYNPRFPISVKMAINVGIKSASYNHLLLTTASAIPASTQWLAMMGKAFMRGQIVIGYTAIEPAKGLGNYLMRLSRLQMSVYWLTQSGTGPTGARSTTSASRRASTSG
;
A
#
# COMPACT_ATOMS: atom_id res chain seq x y z
N MET A 1 -3.97 34.90 38.98
CA MET A 1 -2.95 35.84 38.53
C MET A 1 -1.60 35.58 39.19
N HIS A 2 -1.54 35.28 40.48
CA HIS A 2 -0.29 35.01 41.23
C HIS A 2 0.64 33.89 40.70
N TYR A 3 0.12 32.85 40.07
CA TYR A 3 0.94 31.73 39.55
C TYR A 3 1.83 32.13 38.36
N PHE A 4 1.35 33.01 37.50
CA PHE A 4 2.14 33.50 36.35
C PHE A 4 3.28 34.39 36.76
N ASP A 5 3.04 35.25 37.74
CA ASP A 5 4.07 36.18 38.27
C ASP A 5 5.22 35.39 38.92
N THR A 6 4.91 34.33 39.67
CA THR A 6 5.92 33.46 40.30
C THR A 6 6.76 32.68 39.26
N ILE A 7 6.17 32.25 38.14
CA ILE A 7 6.90 31.58 37.08
C ILE A 7 7.83 32.52 36.34
N ILE A 8 7.38 33.76 36.07
CA ILE A 8 8.20 34.78 35.41
C ILE A 8 9.38 35.18 36.31
N GLU A 9 9.16 35.27 37.60
CA GLU A 9 10.19 35.61 38.59
C GLU A 9 11.27 34.54 38.73
N HIS A 10 10.86 33.25 38.59
CA HIS A 10 11.78 32.11 38.75
C HIS A 10 12.56 31.75 37.47
N TYR A 11 11.92 31.82 36.30
CA TYR A 11 12.50 31.39 35.00
C TYR A 11 12.86 32.54 34.07
N GLY A 12 12.56 33.79 34.47
CA GLY A 12 12.70 34.94 33.58
C GLY A 12 11.75 34.91 32.37
N TRP A 13 11.67 36.05 31.68
CA TRP A 13 10.77 36.18 30.52
C TRP A 13 11.11 35.19 29.36
N GLN A 14 12.40 34.80 29.21
CA GLN A 14 12.84 33.86 28.19
C GLN A 14 12.33 32.44 28.47
N GLY A 15 12.36 32.00 29.73
CA GLY A 15 11.84 30.67 30.12
C GLY A 15 10.33 30.57 29.96
N THR A 16 9.59 31.62 30.30
CA THR A 16 8.13 31.68 30.11
C THR A 16 7.75 31.72 28.63
N ALA A 17 8.47 32.44 27.79
CA ALA A 17 8.27 32.50 26.36
C ALA A 17 8.53 31.12 25.71
N LEU A 18 9.56 30.40 26.13
CA LEU A 18 9.87 29.07 25.68
C LEU A 18 8.75 28.07 26.04
N ALA A 19 8.30 28.11 27.31
CA ALA A 19 7.20 27.25 27.77
C ALA A 19 5.89 27.51 27.00
N ALA A 20 5.55 28.77 26.77
CA ALA A 20 4.40 29.17 25.97
C ALA A 20 4.50 28.67 24.52
N SER A 21 5.69 28.79 23.92
CA SER A 21 5.93 28.29 22.55
C SER A 21 5.75 26.79 22.46
N ILE A 22 6.28 26.02 23.41
CA ILE A 22 6.10 24.56 23.48
C ILE A 22 4.61 24.21 23.63
N MET A 23 3.89 24.92 24.47
CA MET A 23 2.45 24.69 24.67
C MET A 23 1.64 24.98 23.41
N ILE A 24 1.95 26.06 22.70
CA ILE A 24 1.31 26.38 21.41
C ILE A 24 1.57 25.27 20.39
N LEU A 25 2.83 24.84 20.24
CA LEU A 25 3.20 23.75 19.33
C LEU A 25 2.48 22.45 19.68
N PHE A 26 2.35 22.13 20.97
CA PHE A 26 1.61 20.97 21.44
C PHE A 26 0.13 21.03 21.04
N PHE A 27 -0.54 22.17 21.22
CA PHE A 27 -1.94 22.32 20.82
C PHE A 27 -2.12 22.29 19.31
N VAL A 28 -1.21 22.86 18.54
CA VAL A 28 -1.21 22.76 17.07
C VAL A 28 -1.07 21.31 16.64
N GLN A 29 -0.13 20.58 17.23
CA GLN A 29 0.08 19.16 16.97
C GLN A 29 -1.17 18.32 17.33
N LEU A 30 -1.76 18.56 18.48
CA LEU A 30 -2.98 17.90 18.94
C LEU A 30 -4.16 18.17 18.00
N TYR A 31 -4.36 19.42 17.60
CA TYR A 31 -5.38 19.80 16.62
C TYR A 31 -5.19 19.06 15.29
N TYR A 32 -3.95 19.03 14.79
CA TYR A 32 -3.63 18.31 13.55
C TYR A 32 -3.96 16.82 13.65
N HIS A 33 -3.61 16.20 14.78
CA HIS A 33 -3.94 14.81 15.05
C HIS A 33 -5.46 14.55 15.07
N ILE A 34 -6.20 15.37 15.81
CA ILE A 34 -7.67 15.23 15.92
C ILE A 34 -8.35 15.41 14.56
N VAL A 35 -7.92 16.38 13.75
CA VAL A 35 -8.47 16.61 12.41
C VAL A 35 -8.17 15.44 11.48
N LEU A 36 -6.93 14.91 11.49
CA LEU A 36 -6.53 13.78 10.68
C LEU A 36 -7.31 12.52 11.03
N TYR A 37 -7.35 12.16 12.32
CA TYR A 37 -8.10 10.97 12.77
C TYR A 37 -9.62 11.13 12.58
N GLY A 38 -10.15 12.34 12.81
CA GLY A 38 -11.56 12.64 12.58
C GLY A 38 -11.99 12.45 11.11
N ARG A 39 -11.11 12.77 10.17
CA ARG A 39 -11.35 12.53 8.73
C ARG A 39 -11.47 11.03 8.42
N ILE A 40 -10.59 10.20 8.96
CA ILE A 40 -10.62 8.74 8.74
C ILE A 40 -11.92 8.14 9.27
N VAL A 41 -12.33 8.54 10.47
CA VAL A 41 -13.59 8.05 11.09
C VAL A 41 -14.82 8.47 10.27
N ARG A 42 -14.87 9.71 9.82
CA ARG A 42 -15.97 10.20 8.95
C ARG A 42 -16.02 9.45 7.64
N PHE A 43 -14.88 9.22 7.01
CA PHE A 43 -14.77 8.48 5.76
C PHE A 43 -15.26 7.04 5.90
N ARG A 44 -14.90 6.36 6.98
CA ARG A 44 -15.38 5.01 7.31
C ARG A 44 -16.90 4.96 7.45
N ASN A 45 -17.49 5.91 8.16
CA ASN A 45 -18.93 5.93 8.43
C ASN A 45 -19.77 6.30 7.19
N SER A 46 -19.28 7.20 6.34
CA SER A 46 -19.97 7.61 5.11
C SER A 46 -20.10 6.48 4.08
N ARG A 47 -19.22 5.48 4.12
CA ARG A 47 -19.14 4.42 3.11
C ARG A 47 -19.99 3.17 3.40
N ARG A 48 -20.59 3.04 4.57
CA ARG A 48 -21.44 1.89 4.93
C ARG A 48 -22.73 1.76 4.10
N LYS A 49 -23.16 2.80 3.40
CA LYS A 49 -24.49 2.89 2.77
C LYS A 49 -24.56 2.58 1.27
N LYS A 50 -23.45 2.32 0.56
CA LYS A 50 -23.55 1.99 -0.89
C LYS A 50 -23.76 0.50 -1.10
N ILE A 51 -24.86 0.15 -1.77
CA ILE A 51 -25.21 -1.19 -2.24
C ILE A 51 -24.09 -1.68 -3.17
N LEU A 52 -23.65 -2.91 -2.95
CA LEU A 52 -22.56 -3.55 -3.68
C LEU A 52 -23.08 -3.97 -5.06
N GLU A 53 -22.57 -3.34 -6.09
CA GLU A 53 -22.56 -3.88 -7.44
C GLU A 53 -21.60 -5.10 -7.49
N ALA A 54 -21.68 -5.91 -8.54
CA ALA A 54 -20.81 -7.07 -8.70
C ALA A 54 -19.33 -6.72 -8.62
N GLU A 55 -18.54 -7.55 -7.97
CA GLU A 55 -17.10 -7.35 -7.84
C GLU A 55 -16.44 -7.35 -9.23
N PRO A 56 -15.51 -6.42 -9.53
CA PRO A 56 -14.87 -6.34 -10.84
C PRO A 56 -13.80 -7.41 -11.02
N ALA A 57 -13.52 -7.83 -12.26
CA ALA A 57 -12.36 -8.64 -12.56
C ALA A 57 -11.06 -7.86 -12.33
N VAL A 58 -10.04 -8.50 -11.72
CA VAL A 58 -8.81 -7.84 -11.24
C VAL A 58 -7.55 -8.57 -11.71
N SER A 59 -6.55 -7.83 -12.17
CA SER A 59 -5.18 -8.32 -12.41
C SER A 59 -4.26 -7.86 -11.28
N ILE A 60 -3.68 -8.81 -10.54
CA ILE A 60 -2.71 -8.55 -9.47
C ILE A 60 -1.32 -8.56 -10.10
N ILE A 61 -0.62 -7.43 -10.06
CA ILE A 61 0.73 -7.27 -10.65
C ILE A 61 1.76 -7.32 -9.54
N VAL A 62 2.71 -8.25 -9.66
CA VAL A 62 3.79 -8.48 -8.68
C VAL A 62 5.13 -8.38 -9.37
N PRO A 63 5.86 -7.24 -9.24
CA PRO A 63 7.25 -7.16 -9.67
C PRO A 63 8.14 -7.95 -8.71
N LEU A 64 8.96 -8.85 -9.25
CA LEU A 64 9.88 -9.72 -8.52
C LEU A 64 11.31 -9.47 -9.00
N PHE A 65 12.18 -8.94 -8.12
CA PHE A 65 13.55 -8.51 -8.44
C PHE A 65 14.65 -9.42 -7.92
N SER A 66 14.27 -10.52 -7.27
CA SER A 66 15.21 -11.49 -6.70
C SER A 66 14.68 -12.89 -6.86
N GLU A 67 15.57 -13.85 -6.80
CA GLU A 67 15.28 -15.27 -6.71
C GLU A 67 14.77 -15.57 -5.29
N ASP A 68 13.48 -15.40 -5.08
CA ASP A 68 12.81 -15.57 -3.78
C ASP A 68 11.94 -16.84 -3.82
N TYR A 69 12.52 -17.95 -3.35
CA TYR A 69 11.81 -19.24 -3.28
C TYR A 69 10.68 -19.22 -2.25
N ASP A 70 10.81 -18.43 -1.17
CA ASP A 70 9.71 -18.23 -0.21
C ASP A 70 8.49 -17.57 -0.86
N TYR A 71 8.71 -16.82 -1.96
CA TYR A 71 7.62 -16.27 -2.75
C TYR A 71 6.82 -17.39 -3.43
N LEU A 72 7.49 -18.41 -3.96
CA LEU A 72 6.84 -19.54 -4.63
C LEU A 72 6.09 -20.41 -3.63
N ASP A 73 6.67 -20.66 -2.46
CA ASP A 73 6.17 -21.62 -1.49
C ASP A 73 5.07 -21.06 -0.58
N GLU A 74 5.11 -19.78 -0.26
CA GLU A 74 4.17 -19.17 0.68
C GLU A 74 3.31 -18.07 0.05
N ARG A 75 3.93 -17.11 -0.63
CA ARG A 75 3.26 -15.86 -1.01
C ARG A 75 2.40 -16.01 -2.26
N LEU A 76 2.88 -16.76 -3.23
CA LEU A 76 2.12 -17.04 -4.44
C LEU A 76 0.86 -17.88 -4.13
N PRO A 77 0.93 -18.98 -3.36
CA PRO A 77 -0.26 -19.70 -2.91
C PRO A 77 -1.24 -18.83 -2.13
N ALA A 78 -0.75 -17.94 -1.26
CA ALA A 78 -1.59 -17.03 -0.49
C ALA A 78 -2.36 -16.01 -1.36
N LEU A 79 -1.79 -15.63 -2.52
CA LEU A 79 -2.48 -14.79 -3.50
C LEU A 79 -3.59 -15.57 -4.23
N PHE A 80 -3.41 -16.86 -4.48
CA PHE A 80 -4.43 -17.70 -5.12
C PHE A 80 -5.48 -18.23 -4.14
N ALA A 81 -5.19 -18.27 -2.84
CA ALA A 81 -6.14 -18.66 -1.79
C ALA A 81 -7.19 -17.57 -1.47
N GLN A 82 -7.30 -16.52 -2.28
CA GLN A 82 -8.26 -15.45 -2.04
C GLN A 82 -9.69 -15.86 -2.39
N GLU A 83 -10.62 -15.58 -1.47
CA GLU A 83 -12.05 -15.72 -1.68
C GLU A 83 -12.59 -14.52 -2.48
N TYR A 84 -12.70 -14.67 -3.78
CA TYR A 84 -13.14 -13.60 -4.67
C TYR A 84 -14.21 -14.11 -5.65
N SER A 85 -15.32 -13.40 -5.77
CA SER A 85 -16.47 -13.84 -6.57
C SER A 85 -16.29 -13.62 -8.07
N ALA A 86 -15.47 -12.62 -8.45
CA ALA A 86 -15.18 -12.30 -9.85
C ALA A 86 -13.86 -12.96 -10.31
N PRO A 87 -13.63 -13.09 -11.61
CA PRO A 87 -12.35 -13.57 -12.13
C PRO A 87 -11.17 -12.70 -11.71
N PHE A 88 -10.05 -13.30 -11.36
CA PHE A 88 -8.79 -12.60 -11.15
C PHE A 88 -7.61 -13.39 -11.71
N GLU A 89 -6.53 -12.70 -11.99
CA GLU A 89 -5.25 -13.26 -12.41
C GLU A 89 -4.11 -12.67 -11.60
N VAL A 90 -3.01 -13.38 -11.53
CA VAL A 90 -1.74 -12.90 -10.95
C VAL A 90 -0.72 -12.79 -12.08
N VAL A 91 -0.19 -11.59 -12.27
CA VAL A 91 0.84 -11.27 -13.26
C VAL A 91 2.15 -11.04 -12.54
N VAL A 92 3.06 -12.01 -12.59
CA VAL A 92 4.40 -11.91 -12.01
C VAL A 92 5.36 -11.43 -13.07
N VAL A 93 6.04 -10.33 -12.79
CA VAL A 93 7.08 -9.78 -13.67
C VAL A 93 8.43 -10.03 -13.02
N TYR A 94 9.10 -11.08 -13.46
CA TYR A 94 10.43 -11.44 -12.97
C TYR A 94 11.50 -10.60 -13.66
N VAL A 95 12.34 -10.00 -12.84
CA VAL A 95 13.48 -9.18 -13.26
C VAL A 95 14.74 -9.81 -12.72
N GLY A 96 15.36 -10.68 -13.48
CA GLY A 96 16.55 -11.40 -13.07
C GLY A 96 17.18 -12.17 -14.21
N ALA A 97 18.41 -12.62 -13.99
CA ALA A 97 19.18 -13.39 -14.97
C ALA A 97 19.01 -14.90 -14.81
N ASP A 98 18.58 -15.36 -13.64
CA ASP A 98 18.47 -16.79 -13.33
C ASP A 98 17.39 -17.46 -14.20
N GLY A 99 17.83 -18.48 -14.97
CA GLY A 99 16.97 -19.29 -15.82
C GLY A 99 16.22 -20.34 -15.02
N ASP A 100 16.86 -20.95 -14.06
CA ASP A 100 16.30 -22.08 -13.29
C ASP A 100 15.14 -21.57 -12.41
N PHE A 101 15.30 -20.44 -11.77
CA PHE A 101 14.22 -19.79 -11.01
C PHE A 101 13.05 -19.39 -11.91
N TYR A 102 13.33 -18.87 -13.10
CA TYR A 102 12.29 -18.51 -14.06
C TYR A 102 11.50 -19.73 -14.56
N GLU A 103 12.20 -20.86 -14.80
CA GLU A 103 11.54 -22.11 -15.19
C GLU A 103 10.66 -22.64 -14.07
N GLU A 104 11.13 -22.62 -12.82
CA GLU A 104 10.33 -23.03 -11.67
C GLU A 104 9.09 -22.14 -11.49
N LEU A 105 9.27 -20.81 -11.57
CA LEU A 105 8.15 -19.88 -11.53
C LEU A 105 7.15 -20.12 -12.67
N THR A 106 7.63 -20.45 -13.86
CA THR A 106 6.78 -20.76 -15.01
C THR A 106 6.05 -22.08 -14.82
N ARG A 107 6.68 -23.07 -14.17
CA ARG A 107 6.08 -24.37 -13.85
C ARG A 107 4.88 -24.23 -12.91
N GLN A 108 4.86 -23.20 -12.03
CA GLN A 108 3.70 -22.91 -11.18
C GLN A 108 2.41 -22.63 -11.98
N ARG A 109 2.49 -22.31 -13.27
CA ARG A 109 1.31 -22.18 -14.13
C ARG A 109 0.50 -23.49 -14.27
N LEU A 110 1.13 -24.63 -14.03
CA LEU A 110 0.43 -25.92 -14.01
C LEU A 110 -0.51 -26.04 -12.80
N ASN A 111 -0.11 -25.43 -11.67
CA ASN A 111 -0.90 -25.41 -10.45
C ASN A 111 -1.91 -24.26 -10.46
N TYR A 112 -1.57 -23.14 -11.12
CA TYR A 112 -2.35 -21.91 -11.16
C TYR A 112 -2.58 -21.44 -12.60
N PRO A 113 -3.68 -21.86 -13.26
CA PRO A 113 -3.96 -21.50 -14.65
C PRO A 113 -4.08 -20.00 -14.91
N ASN A 114 -4.46 -19.22 -13.88
CA ASN A 114 -4.59 -17.76 -13.95
C ASN A 114 -3.27 -17.03 -13.58
N LEU A 115 -2.14 -17.73 -13.60
CA LEU A 115 -0.82 -17.15 -13.42
C LEU A 115 -0.22 -16.76 -14.77
N THR A 116 0.12 -15.50 -14.92
CA THR A 116 0.90 -15.00 -16.07
C THR A 116 2.30 -14.64 -15.58
N VAL A 117 3.32 -15.22 -16.20
CA VAL A 117 4.73 -14.95 -15.88
C VAL A 117 5.37 -14.25 -17.07
N THR A 118 6.02 -13.13 -16.80
CA THR A 118 6.78 -12.36 -17.79
C THR A 118 8.18 -12.12 -17.29
N LYS A 119 9.21 -12.42 -18.08
CA LYS A 119 10.61 -12.14 -17.77
C LYS A 119 11.05 -10.85 -18.42
N ILE A 120 11.81 -10.03 -17.66
CA ILE A 120 12.58 -8.91 -18.20
C ILE A 120 14.06 -9.27 -18.08
N GLU A 121 14.74 -9.41 -19.21
CA GLU A 121 16.16 -9.69 -19.22
C GLU A 121 16.95 -8.49 -18.73
N TYR A 122 17.94 -8.76 -17.88
CA TYR A 122 18.86 -7.74 -17.41
C TYR A 122 19.72 -7.21 -18.56
N ASN A 123 19.63 -5.93 -18.82
CA ASN A 123 20.49 -5.26 -19.79
C ASN A 123 21.35 -4.19 -19.07
N PRO A 124 22.69 -4.34 -19.03
CA PRO A 124 23.57 -3.37 -18.37
C PRO A 124 23.46 -1.94 -18.88
N ARG A 125 23.02 -1.76 -20.12
CA ARG A 125 22.87 -0.44 -20.75
C ARG A 125 21.61 0.30 -20.31
N PHE A 126 20.61 -0.41 -19.78
CA PHE A 126 19.35 0.18 -19.35
C PHE A 126 19.05 -0.27 -17.92
N PRO A 127 19.18 0.62 -16.91
CA PRO A 127 18.85 0.28 -15.54
C PRO A 127 17.38 -0.09 -15.45
N ILE A 128 17.11 -1.34 -15.07
CA ILE A 128 15.75 -1.81 -14.89
C ILE A 128 15.20 -1.17 -13.62
N SER A 129 14.11 -0.45 -13.77
CA SER A 129 13.44 0.21 -12.66
C SER A 129 12.13 -0.52 -12.30
N VAL A 130 11.69 -0.36 -11.06
CA VAL A 130 10.37 -0.84 -10.60
C VAL A 130 9.25 -0.34 -11.53
N LYS A 131 9.37 0.90 -12.03
CA LYS A 131 8.43 1.49 -12.98
C LYS A 131 8.36 0.70 -14.30
N MET A 132 9.50 0.23 -14.81
CA MET A 132 9.54 -0.58 -16.02
C MET A 132 8.85 -1.93 -15.81
N ALA A 133 9.14 -2.60 -14.69
CA ALA A 133 8.50 -3.88 -14.36
C ALA A 133 6.98 -3.73 -14.22
N ILE A 134 6.53 -2.67 -13.55
CA ILE A 134 5.09 -2.36 -13.44
C ILE A 134 4.48 -2.10 -14.82
N ASN A 135 5.13 -1.34 -15.72
CA ASN A 135 4.62 -1.08 -17.05
C ASN A 135 4.49 -2.36 -17.89
N VAL A 136 5.46 -3.28 -17.77
CA VAL A 136 5.38 -4.59 -18.43
C VAL A 136 4.21 -5.40 -17.85
N GLY A 137 4.07 -5.44 -16.53
CA GLY A 137 2.93 -6.10 -15.87
C GLY A 137 1.57 -5.53 -16.29
N ILE A 138 1.45 -4.21 -16.43
CA ILE A 138 0.24 -3.55 -16.92
C ILE A 138 -0.10 -3.97 -18.35
N LYS A 139 0.92 -4.10 -19.20
CA LYS A 139 0.72 -4.54 -20.60
C LYS A 139 0.34 -6.02 -20.70
N SER A 140 0.84 -6.84 -19.79
CA SER A 140 0.55 -8.28 -19.73
C SER A 140 -0.79 -8.59 -19.03
N ALA A 141 -1.38 -7.62 -18.36
CA ALA A 141 -2.63 -7.80 -17.63
C ALA A 141 -3.85 -7.85 -18.55
N SER A 142 -4.75 -8.83 -18.30
CA SER A 142 -5.97 -9.05 -19.07
C SER A 142 -7.14 -8.19 -18.61
N TYR A 143 -7.16 -7.79 -17.32
CA TYR A 143 -8.28 -7.05 -16.74
C TYR A 143 -7.99 -5.56 -16.59
N ASN A 144 -9.07 -4.75 -16.57
CA ASN A 144 -8.98 -3.30 -16.49
C ASN A 144 -8.67 -2.78 -15.06
N HIS A 145 -9.01 -3.57 -14.02
CA HIS A 145 -8.70 -3.21 -12.65
C HIS A 145 -7.37 -3.83 -12.26
N LEU A 146 -6.41 -2.97 -11.99
CA LEU A 146 -5.03 -3.36 -11.72
C LEU A 146 -4.72 -3.17 -10.24
N LEU A 147 -4.24 -4.21 -9.58
CA LEU A 147 -3.80 -4.20 -8.20
C LEU A 147 -2.28 -4.42 -8.17
N LEU A 148 -1.54 -3.43 -7.70
CA LEU A 148 -0.09 -3.51 -7.56
C LEU A 148 0.26 -3.95 -6.15
N THR A 149 1.06 -5.00 -6.02
CA THR A 149 1.61 -5.44 -4.74
C THR A 149 3.11 -5.73 -4.88
N THR A 150 3.80 -5.97 -3.77
CA THR A 150 5.21 -6.35 -3.77
C THR A 150 5.36 -7.85 -3.52
N ALA A 151 6.43 -8.44 -4.02
CA ALA A 151 6.73 -9.86 -3.78
C ALA A 151 6.89 -10.21 -2.29
N SER A 152 7.31 -9.26 -1.46
CA SER A 152 7.47 -9.44 0.00
C SER A 152 6.17 -9.32 0.80
N ALA A 153 5.05 -8.95 0.16
CA ALA A 153 3.78 -8.76 0.86
C ALA A 153 2.96 -10.05 0.84
N ILE A 154 2.41 -10.39 1.99
CA ILE A 154 1.45 -11.50 2.16
C ILE A 154 0.07 -10.90 2.40
N PRO A 155 -1.00 -11.38 1.74
CA PRO A 155 -2.36 -10.98 2.05
C PRO A 155 -2.69 -11.26 3.52
N ALA A 156 -3.25 -10.27 4.24
CA ALA A 156 -3.56 -10.41 5.66
C ALA A 156 -4.71 -11.39 5.95
N SER A 157 -5.52 -11.71 4.93
CA SER A 157 -6.63 -12.66 5.03
C SER A 157 -7.06 -13.15 3.64
N THR A 158 -7.84 -14.21 3.58
CA THR A 158 -8.43 -14.72 2.34
C THR A 158 -9.44 -13.74 1.70
N GLN A 159 -9.88 -12.73 2.43
CA GLN A 159 -10.81 -11.70 1.94
C GLN A 159 -10.13 -10.39 1.52
N TRP A 160 -8.79 -10.35 1.51
CA TRP A 160 -8.05 -9.15 1.14
C TRP A 160 -8.41 -8.66 -0.27
N LEU A 161 -8.47 -9.56 -1.25
CA LEU A 161 -8.83 -9.21 -2.63
C LEU A 161 -10.26 -8.70 -2.74
N ALA A 162 -11.21 -9.32 -2.03
CA ALA A 162 -12.60 -8.88 -1.98
C ALA A 162 -12.74 -7.47 -1.39
N MET A 163 -11.97 -7.14 -0.34
CA MET A 163 -11.94 -5.79 0.21
C MET A 163 -11.39 -4.77 -0.78
N MET A 164 -10.34 -5.12 -1.54
CA MET A 164 -9.76 -4.24 -2.56
C MET A 164 -10.72 -4.09 -3.76
N GLY A 165 -11.36 -5.17 -4.23
CA GLY A 165 -12.37 -5.15 -5.28
C GLY A 165 -13.55 -4.23 -4.95
N LYS A 166 -14.08 -4.34 -3.73
CA LYS A 166 -15.13 -3.43 -3.22
C LYS A 166 -14.68 -1.96 -3.16
N ALA A 167 -13.41 -1.72 -2.93
CA ALA A 167 -12.87 -0.37 -2.90
C ALA A 167 -12.78 0.24 -4.31
N PHE A 168 -12.50 -0.55 -5.36
CA PHE A 168 -12.53 -0.09 -6.75
C PHE A 168 -13.89 0.47 -7.20
N MET A 169 -14.97 -0.08 -6.66
CA MET A 169 -16.32 0.42 -6.93
C MET A 169 -16.56 1.84 -6.41
N ARG A 170 -15.67 2.34 -5.58
CA ARG A 170 -15.81 3.62 -4.87
C ARG A 170 -14.84 4.70 -5.33
N GLY A 171 -13.79 4.33 -6.04
CA GLY A 171 -12.76 5.27 -6.49
C GLY A 171 -11.89 4.71 -7.61
N GLN A 172 -11.35 5.60 -8.42
CA GLN A 172 -10.47 5.23 -9.53
C GLN A 172 -9.11 4.71 -9.03
N ILE A 173 -8.66 5.19 -7.87
CA ILE A 173 -7.41 4.78 -7.23
C ILE A 173 -7.72 4.34 -5.80
N VAL A 174 -7.29 3.15 -5.45
CA VAL A 174 -7.42 2.56 -4.13
C VAL A 174 -6.04 2.33 -3.55
N ILE A 175 -5.82 2.79 -2.33
CA ILE A 175 -4.56 2.61 -1.60
C ILE A 175 -4.81 1.68 -0.42
N GLY A 176 -4.10 0.56 -0.41
CA GLY A 176 -4.07 -0.37 0.71
C GLY A 176 -2.96 -0.05 1.71
N TYR A 177 -3.11 -0.53 2.93
CA TYR A 177 -2.08 -0.46 3.96
C TYR A 177 -1.34 -1.80 4.04
N THR A 178 -0.01 -1.74 3.99
CA THR A 178 0.86 -2.89 4.23
C THR A 178 1.54 -2.72 5.59
N ALA A 179 1.21 -3.58 6.53
CA ALA A 179 1.84 -3.62 7.85
C ALA A 179 3.23 -4.26 7.78
N ILE A 180 4.10 -3.86 8.69
CA ILE A 180 5.35 -4.57 8.95
C ILE A 180 5.06 -5.66 9.98
N GLU A 181 5.58 -6.86 9.75
CA GLU A 181 5.42 -8.00 10.64
C GLU A 181 5.97 -7.69 12.05
N PRO A 182 5.24 -8.09 13.12
CA PRO A 182 5.69 -7.84 14.47
C PRO A 182 6.92 -8.69 14.81
N ALA A 183 8.02 -8.02 15.10
CA ALA A 183 9.22 -8.64 15.64
C ALA A 183 9.63 -8.00 16.98
N LYS A 184 10.41 -8.70 17.79
CA LYS A 184 10.89 -8.19 19.07
C LYS A 184 11.91 -7.06 18.85
N GLY A 185 11.86 -6.04 19.68
CA GLY A 185 12.82 -4.92 19.71
C GLY A 185 12.20 -3.56 19.41
N LEU A 186 12.83 -2.53 20.00
CA LEU A 186 12.41 -1.14 19.89
C LEU A 186 12.43 -0.63 18.43
N GLY A 187 13.43 -1.06 17.65
CA GLY A 187 13.56 -0.66 16.24
C GLY A 187 12.38 -1.13 15.39
N ASN A 188 11.93 -2.38 15.55
CA ASN A 188 10.74 -2.86 14.84
C ASN A 188 9.47 -2.10 15.27
N TYR A 189 9.32 -1.83 16.58
CA TYR A 189 8.20 -1.04 17.08
C TYR A 189 8.17 0.37 16.47
N LEU A 190 9.30 1.06 16.43
CA LEU A 190 9.40 2.41 15.84
C LEU A 190 9.14 2.39 14.33
N MET A 191 9.64 1.40 13.60
CA MET A 191 9.36 1.25 12.17
C MET A 191 7.88 1.01 11.90
N ARG A 192 7.22 0.17 12.69
CA ARG A 192 5.77 -0.08 12.58
C ARG A 192 4.96 1.18 12.88
N LEU A 193 5.34 1.92 13.92
CA LEU A 193 4.69 3.19 14.29
C LEU A 193 4.86 4.23 13.17
N SER A 194 6.07 4.40 12.65
CA SER A 194 6.36 5.30 11.54
C SER A 194 5.58 4.93 10.28
N ARG A 195 5.50 3.63 9.95
CA ARG A 195 4.73 3.14 8.81
C ARG A 195 3.24 3.42 8.98
N LEU A 196 2.71 3.21 10.18
CA LEU A 196 1.32 3.51 10.50
C LEU A 196 1.02 5.01 10.36
N GLN A 197 1.85 5.88 10.93
CA GLN A 197 1.70 7.33 10.81
C GLN A 197 1.73 7.80 9.35
N MET A 198 2.69 7.30 8.57
CA MET A 198 2.79 7.59 7.13
C MET A 198 1.51 7.17 6.38
N SER A 199 0.99 5.99 6.68
CA SER A 199 -0.22 5.48 6.02
C SER A 199 -1.45 6.29 6.40
N VAL A 200 -1.59 6.66 7.65
CA VAL A 200 -2.65 7.57 8.12
C VAL A 200 -2.58 8.91 7.40
N TYR A 201 -1.38 9.48 7.28
CA TYR A 201 -1.16 10.74 6.57
C TYR A 201 -1.60 10.63 5.09
N TRP A 202 -1.15 9.61 4.35
CA TRP A 202 -1.52 9.41 2.96
C TRP A 202 -3.01 9.12 2.76
N LEU A 203 -3.62 8.33 3.65
CA LEU A 203 -5.06 8.05 3.61
C LEU A 203 -5.91 9.30 3.83
N THR A 204 -5.43 10.25 4.63
CA THR A 204 -6.15 11.51 4.86
C THR A 204 -6.02 12.48 3.69
N GLN A 205 -4.91 12.42 2.96
CA GLN A 205 -4.67 13.26 1.78
C GLN A 205 -5.37 12.75 0.52
N SER A 206 -5.66 11.45 0.43
CA SER A 206 -6.26 10.83 -0.76
C SER A 206 -7.67 11.37 -1.11
N GLY A 207 -8.31 12.08 -0.20
CA GLY A 207 -9.61 12.76 -0.44
C GLY A 207 -9.52 14.18 -0.99
N THR A 208 -8.33 14.76 -1.15
CA THR A 208 -8.13 16.19 -1.42
C THR A 208 -7.42 16.51 -2.73
N GLY A 209 -7.04 15.51 -3.54
CA GLY A 209 -6.36 15.74 -4.84
C GLY A 209 -5.29 14.70 -5.18
N PRO A 210 -4.58 14.86 -6.30
CA PRO A 210 -3.55 13.92 -6.73
C PRO A 210 -2.35 13.99 -5.81
N THR A 211 -2.26 13.09 -4.87
CA THR A 211 -1.11 12.91 -4.00
C THR A 211 -0.28 11.73 -4.47
N GLY A 212 1.02 11.94 -4.63
CA GLY A 212 1.97 10.90 -4.99
C GLY A 212 1.97 9.79 -3.92
N ALA A 213 1.23 8.72 -4.16
CA ALA A 213 1.16 7.60 -3.25
C ALA A 213 2.45 6.77 -3.35
N ARG A 214 3.29 6.83 -2.32
CA ARG A 214 4.29 5.79 -2.04
C ARG A 214 3.62 4.68 -1.22
N SER A 215 2.76 3.91 -1.83
CA SER A 215 2.17 2.76 -1.19
C SER A 215 2.74 1.50 -1.81
N THR A 216 3.00 0.51 -0.99
CA THR A 216 3.44 -0.82 -1.42
C THR A 216 2.31 -1.66 -2.03
N THR A 217 1.08 -1.18 -1.92
CA THR A 217 -0.07 -1.78 -2.60
C THR A 217 -0.93 -0.66 -3.16
N SER A 218 -1.00 -0.55 -4.47
CA SER A 218 -1.88 0.39 -5.16
C SER A 218 -2.73 -0.33 -6.17
N ALA A 219 -3.97 0.12 -6.33
CA ALA A 219 -4.90 -0.38 -7.29
C ALA A 219 -5.35 0.75 -8.22
N SER A 220 -5.32 0.49 -9.51
CA SER A 220 -5.64 1.47 -10.55
C SER A 220 -6.62 0.89 -11.56
N ARG A 221 -7.46 1.73 -12.14
CA ARG A 221 -8.31 1.39 -13.28
C ARG A 221 -7.62 1.82 -14.56
N ARG A 222 -7.51 0.90 -15.53
CA ARG A 222 -7.00 1.24 -16.86
C ARG A 222 -8.00 2.22 -17.52
N ALA A 223 -7.55 3.37 -17.97
CA ALA A 223 -8.39 4.26 -18.78
C ALA A 223 -8.75 3.53 -20.09
N SER A 224 -10.03 3.38 -20.36
CA SER A 224 -10.49 2.90 -21.67
C SER A 224 -10.15 3.96 -22.70
N THR A 225 -9.12 3.74 -23.49
CA THR A 225 -8.89 4.44 -24.74
C THR A 225 -9.88 3.91 -25.76
N SER A 226 -11.11 4.41 -25.74
CA SER A 226 -12.00 4.34 -26.88
C SER A 226 -11.64 5.50 -27.81
N GLY A 227 -10.86 5.21 -28.82
CA GLY A 227 -10.70 5.99 -30.01
C GLY A 227 -11.29 5.23 -31.16
#